data_d743c6207de0af0b6c4f6b6804c434ff
#
_entry.id   d743c6207de0af0b6c4f6b6804c434ff
#
_cell.length_a   1.000
_cell.length_b   1.000
_cell.length_c   1.000
_cell.angle_alpha   90.00
_cell.angle_beta   90.00
_cell.angle_gamma   90.00
#
_symmetry.space_group_name_H-M   'P 1'
#
loop_
_entity.id
_entity.type
_entity.pdbx_description
1 polymer ?
#
loop_
_entity_poly.entity_id
_entity_poly.type
_entity_poly.pdbx_seq_one_letter_code
_entity_poly.pdbx_strand_id
1 'polypeptide(L)'
;MGVVRAARQVGLPVAISFTVETDGHLPDGTPLASAIQQVDADDGGPDWYLVNCAHPTHIEPGLTGHGGWRERIAGLLPNASTLTHAELDAAEELDEGDPAELAAACDRLRPLLPSLSIVGGCCGTDARHVAALWGVPGPG
;
A
#
# COMPACT_ATOMS: atom_id res chain seq x y z
N MET A 1 -10.63 -17.14 1.29
CA MET A 1 -10.35 -16.10 2.31
C MET A 1 -11.64 -15.70 3.02
N GLY A 2 -11.71 -15.88 4.35
CA GLY A 2 -12.96 -15.76 5.13
C GLY A 2 -13.64 -14.39 5.06
N VAL A 3 -12.85 -13.30 5.11
CA VAL A 3 -13.38 -11.92 5.05
C VAL A 3 -14.07 -11.63 3.72
N VAL A 4 -13.45 -12.01 2.60
CA VAL A 4 -14.01 -11.82 1.26
C VAL A 4 -15.31 -12.60 1.12
N ARG A 5 -15.32 -13.85 1.57
CA ARG A 5 -16.50 -14.72 1.53
C ARG A 5 -17.65 -14.15 2.37
N ALA A 6 -17.36 -13.67 3.59
CA ALA A 6 -18.34 -13.04 4.44
C ALA A 6 -18.95 -11.78 3.82
N ALA A 7 -18.11 -10.90 3.25
CA ALA A 7 -18.58 -9.70 2.56
C ALA A 7 -19.48 -10.04 1.36
N ARG A 8 -19.10 -11.04 0.56
CA ARG A 8 -19.93 -11.52 -0.56
C ARG A 8 -21.29 -12.05 -0.11
N GLN A 9 -21.36 -12.78 1.01
CA GLN A 9 -22.61 -13.31 1.55
C GLN A 9 -23.61 -12.23 1.93
N VAL A 10 -23.13 -11.06 2.37
CA VAL A 10 -23.98 -9.93 2.77
C VAL A 10 -24.06 -8.82 1.70
N GLY A 11 -23.46 -9.02 0.52
CA GLY A 11 -23.52 -8.09 -0.60
C GLY A 11 -22.74 -6.79 -0.39
N LEU A 12 -21.69 -6.80 0.44
CA LEU A 12 -20.83 -5.63 0.67
C LEU A 12 -19.59 -5.64 -0.21
N PRO A 13 -19.22 -4.49 -0.80
CA PRO A 13 -17.90 -4.33 -1.40
C PRO A 13 -16.81 -4.54 -0.36
N VAL A 14 -15.69 -5.14 -0.77
CA VAL A 14 -14.58 -5.41 0.12
C VAL A 14 -13.24 -5.15 -0.57
N ALA A 15 -12.35 -4.46 0.14
CA ALA A 15 -10.95 -4.31 -0.22
C ALA A 15 -10.08 -5.11 0.74
N ILE A 16 -9.02 -5.69 0.23
CA ILE A 16 -7.97 -6.33 1.02
C ILE A 16 -6.70 -5.51 0.91
N SER A 17 -6.10 -5.19 2.04
CA SER A 17 -4.84 -4.48 2.09
C SER A 17 -3.71 -5.42 2.51
N PHE A 18 -2.59 -5.36 1.80
CA PHE A 18 -1.37 -6.07 2.15
C PHE A 18 -0.32 -5.12 2.69
N THR A 19 0.39 -5.58 3.71
CA THR A 19 1.61 -4.94 4.21
C THR A 19 2.81 -5.66 3.63
N VAL A 20 3.81 -4.92 3.16
CA VAL A 20 5.05 -5.50 2.63
C VAL A 20 6.25 -5.07 3.48
N GLU A 21 7.30 -5.87 3.45
CA GLU A 21 8.60 -5.57 4.02
C GLU A 21 9.44 -4.72 3.07
N THR A 22 10.68 -4.42 3.44
CA THR A 22 11.58 -3.52 2.69
C THR A 22 11.92 -4.01 1.28
N ASP A 23 11.74 -5.28 1.00
CA ASP A 23 11.98 -5.93 -0.30
C ASP A 23 10.72 -6.06 -1.16
N GLY A 24 9.58 -5.56 -0.68
CA GLY A 24 8.30 -5.63 -1.38
C GLY A 24 7.56 -6.96 -1.27
N HIS A 25 8.04 -7.89 -0.45
CA HIS A 25 7.36 -9.14 -0.14
C HIS A 25 6.50 -9.02 1.12
N LEU A 26 5.53 -9.90 1.26
CA LEU A 26 4.79 -10.03 2.52
C LEU A 26 5.73 -10.51 3.65
N PRO A 27 5.35 -10.34 4.93
CA PRO A 27 6.18 -10.75 6.06
C PRO A 27 6.58 -12.23 6.08
N ASP A 28 5.81 -13.09 5.43
CA ASP A 28 6.13 -14.52 5.27
C ASP A 28 7.02 -14.82 4.05
N GLY A 29 7.46 -13.79 3.33
CA GLY A 29 8.28 -13.90 2.13
C GLY A 29 7.49 -14.12 0.84
N THR A 30 6.15 -14.16 0.89
CA THR A 30 5.31 -14.31 -0.31
C THR A 30 5.42 -13.07 -1.19
N PRO A 31 5.72 -13.20 -2.50
CA PRO A 31 5.66 -12.07 -3.42
C PRO A 31 4.24 -11.49 -3.50
N LEU A 32 4.13 -10.16 -3.56
CA LEU A 32 2.84 -9.46 -3.61
C LEU A 32 1.95 -9.95 -4.77
N ALA A 33 2.54 -10.15 -5.95
CA ALA A 33 1.84 -10.71 -7.10
C ALA A 33 1.22 -12.08 -6.80
N SER A 34 1.98 -12.97 -6.14
CA SER A 34 1.51 -14.30 -5.78
C SER A 34 0.37 -14.25 -4.77
N ALA A 35 0.47 -13.35 -3.79
CA ALA A 35 -0.59 -13.16 -2.79
C ALA A 35 -1.90 -12.71 -3.44
N ILE A 36 -1.86 -11.72 -4.33
CA ILE A 36 -3.02 -11.23 -5.08
C ILE A 36 -3.63 -12.35 -5.93
N GLN A 37 -2.80 -13.07 -6.69
CA GLN A 37 -3.26 -14.16 -7.56
C GLN A 37 -3.91 -15.29 -6.76
N GLN A 38 -3.36 -15.66 -5.61
CA GLN A 38 -3.93 -16.69 -4.74
C GLN A 38 -5.29 -16.28 -4.19
N VAL A 39 -5.45 -15.04 -3.74
CA VAL A 39 -6.73 -14.54 -3.22
C VAL A 39 -7.76 -14.39 -4.34
N ASP A 40 -7.36 -13.94 -5.53
CA ASP A 40 -8.26 -13.84 -6.69
C ASP A 40 -8.73 -15.22 -7.18
N ALA A 41 -7.91 -16.26 -7.01
CA ALA A 41 -8.29 -17.63 -7.34
C ALA A 41 -9.30 -18.24 -6.35
N ASP A 42 -9.39 -17.70 -5.11
CA ASP A 42 -10.31 -18.15 -4.08
C ASP A 42 -11.59 -17.29 -4.09
N ASP A 43 -12.67 -17.84 -4.59
CA ASP A 43 -14.00 -17.20 -4.65
C ASP A 43 -14.04 -15.84 -5.40
N GLY A 44 -13.14 -15.63 -6.36
CA GLY A 44 -13.10 -14.43 -7.21
C GLY A 44 -12.45 -13.21 -6.58
N GLY A 45 -11.90 -13.33 -5.38
CA GLY A 45 -11.18 -12.26 -4.68
C GLY A 45 -12.04 -11.08 -4.21
N PRO A 46 -11.40 -10.04 -3.63
CA PRO A 46 -12.04 -8.78 -3.25
C PRO A 46 -12.34 -7.91 -4.47
N ASP A 47 -13.05 -6.80 -4.25
CA ASP A 47 -13.30 -5.82 -5.32
C ASP A 47 -12.01 -5.14 -5.77
N TRP A 48 -11.12 -4.82 -4.83
CA TRP A 48 -9.77 -4.26 -5.11
C TRP A 48 -8.81 -4.54 -3.96
N TYR A 49 -7.54 -4.25 -4.20
CA TYR A 49 -6.47 -4.34 -3.20
C TYR A 49 -5.87 -2.99 -2.89
N LEU A 50 -5.31 -2.87 -1.70
CA LEU A 50 -4.45 -1.77 -1.28
C LEU A 50 -3.11 -2.32 -0.80
N VAL A 51 -2.11 -1.44 -0.73
CA VAL A 51 -0.85 -1.71 -0.03
C VAL A 51 -0.67 -0.64 1.04
N ASN A 52 -0.39 -1.06 2.26
CA ASN A 52 -0.29 -0.16 3.41
C ASN A 52 0.94 -0.42 4.27
N CYS A 53 1.25 0.54 5.13
CA CYS A 53 2.27 0.45 6.18
C CYS A 53 3.68 0.07 5.66
N ALA A 54 4.04 0.55 4.48
CA ALA A 54 5.39 0.47 3.93
C ALA A 54 5.71 1.79 3.21
N HIS A 55 6.96 2.22 3.24
CA HIS A 55 7.38 3.37 2.43
C HIS A 55 7.32 3.01 0.94
N PRO A 56 7.00 3.94 0.02
CA PRO A 56 6.93 3.62 -1.41
C PRO A 56 8.20 2.98 -1.99
N THR A 57 9.37 3.34 -1.47
CA THR A 57 10.65 2.73 -1.87
C THR A 57 10.74 1.23 -1.50
N HIS A 58 9.99 0.79 -0.50
CA HIS A 58 9.88 -0.63 -0.12
C HIS A 58 8.79 -1.36 -0.93
N ILE A 59 7.78 -0.64 -1.40
CA ILE A 59 6.71 -1.20 -2.23
C ILE A 59 7.20 -1.45 -3.66
N GLU A 60 7.99 -0.52 -4.21
CA GLU A 60 8.47 -0.53 -5.60
C GLU A 60 9.10 -1.87 -6.02
N PRO A 61 10.01 -2.49 -5.24
CA PRO A 61 10.58 -3.80 -5.59
C PRO A 61 9.53 -4.91 -5.75
N GLY A 62 8.43 -4.83 -5.01
CA GLY A 62 7.32 -5.80 -5.08
C GLY A 62 6.43 -5.63 -6.31
N LEU A 63 6.54 -4.50 -7.03
CA LEU A 63 5.72 -4.20 -8.21
C LEU A 63 6.36 -4.67 -9.53
N THR A 64 7.40 -5.47 -9.45
CA THR A 64 8.09 -6.04 -10.62
C THR A 64 7.32 -7.22 -11.22
N GLY A 65 7.69 -7.59 -12.45
CA GLY A 65 7.09 -8.73 -13.14
C GLY A 65 5.98 -8.33 -14.12
N HIS A 66 5.41 -9.34 -14.77
CA HIS A 66 4.40 -9.19 -15.81
C HIS A 66 3.02 -9.65 -15.32
N GLY A 67 1.98 -9.24 -16.03
CA GLY A 67 0.60 -9.64 -15.77
C GLY A 67 -0.27 -8.50 -15.26
N GLY A 68 -1.58 -8.70 -15.32
CA GLY A 68 -2.60 -7.69 -14.96
C GLY A 68 -2.86 -7.53 -13.46
N TRP A 69 -2.13 -8.23 -12.61
CA TRP A 69 -2.36 -8.20 -11.15
C TRP A 69 -2.18 -6.81 -10.52
N ARG A 70 -1.31 -5.96 -11.10
CA ARG A 70 -1.11 -4.58 -10.64
C ARG A 70 -2.34 -3.70 -10.89
N GLU A 71 -3.15 -4.02 -11.89
CA GLU A 71 -4.42 -3.35 -12.16
C GLU A 71 -5.46 -3.58 -11.04
N ARG A 72 -5.24 -4.60 -10.23
CA ARG A 72 -6.07 -4.92 -9.06
C ARG A 72 -5.78 -4.03 -7.85
N ILE A 73 -4.65 -3.30 -7.84
CA ILE A 73 -4.27 -2.41 -6.75
C ILE A 73 -4.84 -1.03 -7.01
N ALA A 74 -5.80 -0.63 -6.19
CA ALA A 74 -6.47 0.67 -6.29
C ALA A 74 -5.99 1.69 -5.25
N GLY A 75 -5.23 1.27 -4.24
CA GLY A 75 -4.85 2.16 -3.16
C GLY A 75 -3.45 1.96 -2.59
N LEU A 76 -2.88 3.07 -2.13
CA LEU A 76 -1.64 3.14 -1.36
C LEU A 76 -1.87 3.95 -0.09
N LEU A 77 -1.46 3.38 1.05
CA LEU A 77 -1.46 4.02 2.37
C LEU A 77 -0.06 3.91 2.98
N PRO A 78 0.92 4.65 2.44
CA PRO A 78 2.32 4.47 2.81
C PRO A 78 2.66 5.01 4.19
N ASN A 79 3.77 4.50 4.76
CA ASN A 79 4.46 5.10 5.89
C ASN A 79 5.28 6.31 5.43
N ALA A 80 5.42 7.29 6.33
CA ALA A 80 6.29 8.45 6.10
C ALA A 80 7.78 8.08 6.16
N SER A 81 8.13 7.10 6.99
CA SER A 81 9.51 6.69 7.28
C SER A 81 9.99 5.57 6.36
N THR A 82 11.28 5.61 6.04
CA THR A 82 12.00 4.52 5.35
C THR A 82 12.54 3.44 6.29
N LEU A 83 12.32 3.58 7.60
CA LEU A 83 12.70 2.56 8.58
C LEU A 83 11.93 1.25 8.37
N THR A 84 12.54 0.15 8.75
CA THR A 84 11.88 -1.16 8.79
C THR A 84 10.79 -1.19 9.87
N HIS A 85 9.87 -2.16 9.79
CA HIS A 85 8.84 -2.33 10.82
C HIS A 85 9.46 -2.54 12.21
N ALA A 86 10.53 -3.33 12.29
CA ALA A 86 11.24 -3.58 13.56
C ALA A 86 11.90 -2.32 14.12
N GLU A 87 12.47 -1.46 13.27
CA GLU A 87 13.06 -0.19 13.67
C GLU A 87 11.99 0.80 14.14
N LEU A 88 10.84 0.85 13.44
CA LEU A 88 9.70 1.67 13.84
C LEU A 88 9.10 1.23 15.18
N ASP A 89 8.97 -0.07 15.40
CA ASP A 89 8.47 -0.64 16.66
C ASP A 89 9.41 -0.38 17.84
N ALA A 90 10.71 -0.27 17.58
CA ALA A 90 11.73 0.03 18.58
C ALA A 90 11.96 1.54 18.79
N ALA A 91 11.41 2.41 17.94
CA ALA A 91 11.59 3.85 18.02
C ALA A 91 10.81 4.46 19.20
N GLU A 92 11.44 5.36 19.93
CA GLU A 92 10.79 6.10 21.02
C GLU A 92 9.95 7.27 20.51
N GLU A 93 10.26 7.78 19.31
CA GLU A 93 9.57 8.88 18.65
C GLU A 93 9.10 8.47 17.26
N LEU A 94 8.01 9.10 16.80
CA LEU A 94 7.46 8.88 15.48
C LEU A 94 8.36 9.55 14.43
N ASP A 95 8.85 8.76 13.45
CA ASP A 95 9.57 9.30 12.30
C ASP A 95 8.57 9.78 11.24
N GLU A 96 8.45 11.10 11.11
CA GLU A 96 7.55 11.75 10.16
C GLU A 96 8.14 11.85 8.74
N GLY A 97 9.42 11.53 8.55
CA GLY A 97 10.10 11.69 7.27
C GLY A 97 9.94 13.10 6.67
N ASP A 98 9.94 13.17 5.35
CA ASP A 98 9.70 14.40 4.59
C ASP A 98 8.48 14.23 3.67
N PRO A 99 7.41 15.06 3.81
CA PRO A 99 6.21 14.95 2.98
C PRO A 99 6.47 15.08 1.47
N ALA A 100 7.42 15.92 1.05
CA ALA A 100 7.76 16.09 -0.36
C ALA A 100 8.50 14.87 -0.93
N GLU A 101 9.39 14.27 -0.16
CA GLU A 101 10.09 13.03 -0.53
C GLU A 101 9.11 11.86 -0.62
N LEU A 102 8.16 11.76 0.33
CA LEU A 102 7.10 10.75 0.29
C LEU A 102 6.26 10.90 -0.98
N ALA A 103 5.84 12.11 -1.30
CA ALA A 103 5.04 12.39 -2.51
C ALA A 103 5.80 12.02 -3.78
N ALA A 104 7.08 12.41 -3.90
CA ALA A 104 7.92 12.05 -5.03
C ALA A 104 8.11 10.53 -5.17
N ALA A 105 8.26 9.82 -4.05
CA ALA A 105 8.36 8.37 -4.04
C ALA A 105 7.06 7.70 -4.49
N CYS A 106 5.90 8.19 -4.05
CA CYS A 106 4.59 7.73 -4.53
C CYS A 106 4.39 7.99 -6.02
N ASP A 107 4.81 9.15 -6.51
CA ASP A 107 4.66 9.49 -7.94
C ASP A 107 5.43 8.53 -8.85
N ARG A 108 6.55 7.97 -8.39
CA ARG A 108 7.26 6.91 -9.13
C ARG A 108 6.47 5.61 -9.26
N LEU A 109 5.56 5.33 -8.33
CA LEU A 109 4.71 4.13 -8.38
C LEU A 109 3.48 4.29 -9.29
N ARG A 110 3.02 5.52 -9.53
CA ARG A 110 1.80 5.78 -10.33
C ARG A 110 1.81 5.11 -11.71
N PRO A 111 2.89 5.18 -12.50
CA PRO A 111 2.94 4.49 -13.79
C PRO A 111 2.85 2.96 -13.69
N LEU A 112 3.21 2.39 -12.54
CA LEU A 112 3.18 0.96 -12.29
C LEU A 112 1.79 0.48 -11.81
N LEU A 113 0.94 1.39 -11.38
CA LEU A 113 -0.37 1.12 -10.77
C LEU A 113 -1.47 1.86 -11.52
N PRO A 114 -1.91 1.36 -12.69
CA PRO A 114 -2.84 2.06 -13.57
C PRO A 114 -4.23 2.30 -12.97
N SER A 115 -4.63 1.52 -11.96
CA SER A 115 -5.92 1.67 -11.27
C SER A 115 -5.83 2.49 -9.97
N LEU A 116 -4.68 3.08 -9.67
CA LEU A 116 -4.47 3.84 -8.43
C LEU A 116 -5.40 5.04 -8.35
N SER A 117 -6.31 5.03 -7.38
CA SER A 117 -7.32 6.07 -7.16
C SER A 117 -7.48 6.47 -5.68
N ILE A 118 -6.88 5.68 -4.78
CA ILE A 118 -6.92 5.91 -3.35
C ILE A 118 -5.47 6.11 -2.87
N VAL A 119 -5.17 7.30 -2.37
CA VAL A 119 -3.86 7.60 -1.78
C VAL A 119 -4.09 8.31 -0.46
N GLY A 120 -3.57 7.74 0.58
CA GLY A 120 -3.63 8.29 1.93
C GLY A 120 -2.31 8.14 2.65
N GLY A 121 -2.35 7.88 3.94
CA GLY A 121 -1.15 7.68 4.73
C GLY A 121 -1.36 6.67 5.84
N CYS A 122 -0.25 6.17 6.39
CA CYS A 122 -0.20 5.28 7.52
C CYS A 122 0.73 5.86 8.61
N CYS A 123 1.59 5.06 9.21
CA CYS A 123 2.45 5.50 10.31
C CYS A 123 3.33 6.71 9.94
N GLY A 124 3.38 7.68 10.82
CA GLY A 124 4.18 8.90 10.66
C GLY A 124 3.58 9.96 9.73
N THR A 125 2.43 9.69 9.11
CA THR A 125 1.77 10.64 8.22
C THR A 125 0.72 11.48 8.92
N ASP A 126 0.54 12.69 8.45
CA ASP A 126 -0.50 13.64 8.85
C ASP A 126 -1.07 14.38 7.63
N ALA A 127 -1.85 15.43 7.89
CA ALA A 127 -2.48 16.22 6.83
C ALA A 127 -1.48 16.86 5.84
N ARG A 128 -0.26 17.18 6.29
CA ARG A 128 0.81 17.72 5.41
C ARG A 128 1.24 16.69 4.38
N HIS A 129 1.40 15.45 4.80
CA HIS A 129 1.76 14.32 3.93
C HIS A 129 0.65 14.05 2.90
N VAL A 130 -0.60 14.01 3.34
CA VAL A 130 -1.75 13.79 2.43
C VAL A 130 -1.86 14.92 1.42
N ALA A 131 -1.69 16.18 1.86
CA ALA A 131 -1.68 17.33 0.96
C ALA A 131 -0.57 17.22 -0.11
N ALA A 132 0.65 16.85 0.30
CA ALA A 132 1.77 16.64 -0.63
C ALA A 132 1.49 15.51 -1.64
N LEU A 133 0.95 14.37 -1.17
CA LEU A 133 0.56 13.24 -2.03
C LEU A 133 -0.45 13.61 -3.12
N TRP A 134 -1.32 14.56 -2.84
CA TRP A 134 -2.34 15.05 -3.77
C TRP A 134 -1.95 16.34 -4.51
N GLY A 135 -0.76 16.88 -4.24
CA GLY A 135 -0.28 18.12 -4.86
C GLY A 135 -1.14 19.35 -4.54
N VAL A 136 -1.73 19.38 -3.34
CA VAL A 136 -2.54 20.52 -2.87
C VAL A 136 -1.81 21.26 -1.74
N PRO A 137 -2.13 22.57 -1.52
CA PRO A 137 -1.56 23.30 -0.39
C PRO A 137 -1.85 22.58 0.93
N GLY A 138 -0.81 22.40 1.72
CA GLY A 138 -0.94 21.81 3.06
C GLY A 138 -1.63 22.76 4.04
N PRO A 139 -2.08 22.25 5.19
CA PRO A 139 -2.57 23.10 6.28
C PRO A 139 -1.45 24.02 6.74
N GLY A 140 -1.80 25.28 6.92
CA GLY A 140 -0.91 26.31 7.47
C GLY A 140 -0.58 26.11 8.92
#